data_92ee8a63e0e318d8e56ae6f0410a7d63
#
_entry.id   92ee8a63e0e318d8e56ae6f0410a7d63
#
_cell.length_a   1.000
_cell.length_b   1.000
_cell.length_c   1.000
_cell.angle_alpha   90.00
_cell.angle_beta   90.00
_cell.angle_gamma   90.00
#
_symmetry.space_group_name_H-M   'P 1'
#
loop_
_entity.id
_entity.type
_entity.pdbx_description
1 polymer ?
#
loop_
_entity_poly.entity_id
_entity_poly.type
_entity_poly.pdbx_seq_one_letter_code
_entity_poly.pdbx_strand_id
1 'polypeptide(L)'
;MILVPDASVLLKWVLEQEDEPDHCKAIQLQQAVLDESVEIRLPTLWRYEVGNVLGLKKPAMAVELMSALLAYEFDEVPLRTEYGLAVLEHMREVKRVTFYDSAYHVLAIRTKGLYLTADTAYVKR
;
A
#
# COMPACT_ATOMS: atom_id res chain seq x y z
N MET A 1 8.50 14.27 2.73
CA MET A 1 8.37 13.36 1.58
C MET A 1 7.14 12.48 1.77
N ILE A 2 6.32 12.41 0.75
CA ILE A 2 5.11 11.58 0.78
C ILE A 2 5.39 10.25 0.08
N LEU A 3 5.05 9.15 0.75
CA LEU A 3 5.18 7.81 0.19
C LEU A 3 3.81 7.16 0.15
N VAL A 4 3.56 6.41 -0.91
CA VAL A 4 2.32 5.66 -1.10
C VAL A 4 2.69 4.17 -1.28
N PRO A 5 2.86 3.43 -0.17
CA PRO A 5 3.12 1.99 -0.25
C PRO A 5 1.80 1.26 -0.51
N ASP A 6 1.82 0.26 -1.37
CA ASP A 6 0.64 -0.56 -1.58
C ASP A 6 0.51 -1.65 -0.50
N ALA A 7 -0.57 -2.45 -0.60
CA ALA A 7 -0.85 -3.49 0.37
C ALA A 7 0.30 -4.49 0.51
N SER A 8 1.02 -4.79 -0.59
CA SER A 8 2.12 -5.76 -0.56
C SER A 8 3.26 -5.30 0.36
N VAL A 9 3.53 -4.00 0.39
CA VAL A 9 4.55 -3.43 1.26
C VAL A 9 4.08 -3.42 2.71
N LEU A 10 2.83 -2.99 2.96
CA LEU A 10 2.27 -2.95 4.31
C LEU A 10 2.22 -4.33 4.95
N LEU A 11 1.88 -5.35 4.16
CA LEU A 11 1.84 -6.72 4.65
C LEU A 11 3.21 -7.22 5.12
N LYS A 12 4.29 -6.75 4.51
CA LYS A 12 5.64 -7.12 4.95
C LYS A 12 5.97 -6.60 6.35
N TRP A 13 5.29 -5.56 6.81
CA TRP A 13 5.52 -5.01 8.15
C TRP A 13 4.95 -5.90 9.25
N VAL A 14 3.94 -6.69 8.95
CA VAL A 14 3.24 -7.51 9.95
C VAL A 14 3.39 -9.01 9.73
N LEU A 15 3.73 -9.44 8.51
CA LEU A 15 4.00 -10.84 8.22
C LEU A 15 5.49 -11.09 8.34
N GLU A 16 5.87 -11.94 9.28
CA GLU A 16 7.27 -12.32 9.47
C GLU A 16 7.68 -13.30 8.37
N GLN A 17 8.31 -12.78 7.34
CA GLN A 17 8.86 -13.58 6.25
C GLN A 17 10.31 -13.18 6.06
N GLU A 18 11.16 -13.63 6.99
CA GLU A 18 12.59 -13.29 6.99
C GLU A 18 13.30 -13.66 5.69
N ASP A 19 12.78 -14.66 4.98
CA ASP A 19 13.34 -15.12 3.72
C ASP A 19 12.84 -14.32 2.51
N GLU A 20 11.97 -13.34 2.69
CA GLU A 20 11.46 -12.55 1.58
C GLU A 20 12.49 -11.49 1.16
N PRO A 21 12.72 -11.35 -0.17
CA PRO A 21 13.78 -10.47 -0.69
C PRO A 21 13.71 -9.03 -0.20
N ASP A 22 12.56 -8.45 -0.05
CA ASP A 22 12.43 -7.02 0.28
C ASP A 22 12.07 -6.75 1.74
N HIS A 23 12.19 -7.77 2.61
CA HIS A 23 11.82 -7.62 4.02
C HIS A 23 12.60 -6.50 4.72
N CYS A 24 13.92 -6.44 4.52
CA CYS A 24 14.76 -5.41 5.15
C CYS A 24 14.36 -4.00 4.70
N LYS A 25 14.05 -3.82 3.42
CA LYS A 25 13.62 -2.53 2.89
C LYS A 25 12.28 -2.10 3.49
N ALA A 26 11.35 -3.04 3.65
CA ALA A 26 10.06 -2.76 4.26
C ALA A 26 10.21 -2.33 5.71
N ILE A 27 11.10 -2.98 6.47
CA ILE A 27 11.38 -2.62 7.86
C ILE A 27 12.05 -1.23 7.94
N GLN A 28 12.95 -0.91 7.03
CA GLN A 28 13.56 0.43 6.97
C GLN A 28 12.51 1.51 6.73
N LEU A 29 11.55 1.24 5.85
CA LEU A 29 10.43 2.16 5.60
C LEU A 29 9.58 2.33 6.85
N GLN A 30 9.25 1.22 7.53
CA GLN A 30 8.50 1.26 8.76
C GLN A 30 9.20 2.13 9.80
N GLN A 31 10.51 1.99 9.94
CA GLN A 31 11.31 2.78 10.88
C GLN A 31 11.26 4.28 10.51
N ALA A 32 11.36 4.60 9.22
CA ALA A 32 11.26 5.99 8.76
C ALA A 32 9.90 6.61 9.08
N VAL A 33 8.82 5.84 9.03
CA VAL A 33 7.49 6.30 9.41
C VAL A 33 7.42 6.57 10.91
N LEU A 34 7.95 5.66 11.72
CA LEU A 34 7.99 5.82 13.18
C LEU A 34 8.83 7.02 13.60
N ASP A 35 9.89 7.32 12.86
CA ASP A 35 10.77 8.47 13.12
C ASP A 35 10.21 9.77 12.54
N GLU A 36 9.02 9.72 11.93
CA GLU A 36 8.37 10.87 11.30
C GLU A 36 9.21 11.53 10.19
N SER A 37 10.15 10.78 9.59
CA SER A 37 10.97 11.28 8.48
C SER A 37 10.25 11.20 7.14
N VAL A 38 9.18 10.43 7.03
CA VAL A 38 8.33 10.32 5.85
C VAL A 38 6.86 10.36 6.26
N GLU A 39 6.02 10.77 5.32
CA GLU A 39 4.57 10.79 5.49
C GLU A 39 3.95 9.73 4.58
N ILE A 40 3.04 8.92 5.11
CA ILE A 40 2.35 7.89 4.36
C ILE A 40 0.96 8.38 3.99
N ARG A 41 0.58 8.24 2.72
CA ARG A 41 -0.80 8.41 2.25
C ARG A 41 -1.26 7.16 1.57
N LEU A 42 -2.50 6.78 1.83
CA LEU A 42 -3.08 5.55 1.30
C LEU A 42 -4.50 5.78 0.79
N PRO A 43 -4.89 5.12 -0.31
CA PRO A 43 -6.31 5.06 -0.62
C PRO A 43 -7.00 4.17 0.43
N THR A 44 -8.25 4.47 0.77
CA THR A 44 -8.97 3.71 1.79
C THR A 44 -9.07 2.22 1.46
N LEU A 45 -8.92 1.84 0.21
CA LEU A 45 -8.97 0.44 -0.21
C LEU A 45 -7.90 -0.43 0.44
N TRP A 46 -6.83 0.16 0.99
CA TRP A 46 -5.78 -0.62 1.65
C TRP A 46 -6.34 -1.50 2.78
N ARG A 47 -7.36 -1.01 3.46
CA ARG A 47 -8.00 -1.77 4.54
C ARG A 47 -8.63 -3.06 4.05
N TYR A 48 -9.24 -3.00 2.88
CA TYR A 48 -9.89 -4.17 2.29
C TYR A 48 -8.86 -5.18 1.79
N GLU A 49 -7.84 -4.71 1.10
CA GLU A 49 -6.82 -5.60 0.55
C GLU A 49 -6.00 -6.28 1.65
N VAL A 50 -5.51 -5.49 2.62
CA VAL A 50 -4.73 -6.03 3.72
C VAL A 50 -5.61 -6.94 4.59
N GLY A 51 -6.83 -6.51 4.91
CA GLY A 51 -7.76 -7.30 5.69
C GLY A 51 -8.05 -8.64 5.04
N ASN A 52 -8.24 -8.67 3.74
CA ASN A 52 -8.48 -9.90 2.99
C ASN A 52 -7.31 -10.89 3.13
N VAL A 53 -6.10 -10.41 2.94
CA VAL A 53 -4.90 -11.27 3.04
C VAL A 53 -4.71 -11.78 4.46
N LEU A 54 -4.83 -10.90 5.46
CA LEU A 54 -4.66 -11.31 6.86
C LEU A 54 -5.73 -12.33 7.29
N GLY A 55 -6.96 -12.10 6.90
CA GLY A 55 -8.07 -13.00 7.24
C GLY A 55 -7.91 -14.38 6.61
N LEU A 56 -7.35 -14.47 5.42
CA LEU A 56 -7.14 -15.72 4.72
C LEU A 56 -5.88 -16.45 5.16
N LYS A 57 -4.77 -15.71 5.34
CA LYS A 57 -3.46 -16.33 5.62
C LYS A 57 -3.16 -16.48 7.11
N LYS A 58 -3.66 -15.58 7.94
CA LYS A 58 -3.36 -15.56 9.38
C LYS A 58 -4.64 -15.32 10.19
N PRO A 59 -5.68 -16.17 10.03
CA PRO A 59 -6.97 -15.90 10.66
C PRO A 59 -6.91 -15.77 12.18
N ALA A 60 -6.04 -16.52 12.83
CA ALA A 60 -5.92 -16.47 14.30
C ALA A 60 -5.32 -15.16 14.80
N MET A 61 -4.55 -14.45 13.97
CA MET A 61 -3.84 -13.23 14.34
C MET A 61 -4.35 -12.01 13.57
N ALA A 62 -5.31 -12.19 12.67
CA ALA A 62 -5.73 -11.13 11.74
C ALA A 62 -6.18 -9.86 12.45
N VAL A 63 -6.97 -9.98 13.52
CA VAL A 63 -7.47 -8.83 14.26
C VAL A 63 -6.31 -8.04 14.88
N GLU A 64 -5.37 -8.73 15.49
CA GLU A 64 -4.22 -8.10 16.13
C GLU A 64 -3.30 -7.42 15.11
N LEU A 65 -3.01 -8.10 14.00
CA LEU A 65 -2.16 -7.56 12.95
C LEU A 65 -2.80 -6.35 12.27
N MET A 66 -4.09 -6.43 11.99
CA MET A 66 -4.81 -5.30 11.41
C MET A 66 -4.86 -4.11 12.38
N SER A 67 -5.09 -4.38 13.66
CA SER A 67 -5.09 -3.34 14.68
C SER A 67 -3.75 -2.62 14.77
N ALA A 68 -2.65 -3.37 14.64
CA ALA A 68 -1.32 -2.78 14.64
C ALA A 68 -1.12 -1.81 13.47
N LEU A 69 -1.62 -2.17 12.28
CA LEU A 69 -1.55 -1.28 11.12
C LEU A 69 -2.47 -0.06 11.27
N LEU A 70 -3.67 -0.25 11.79
CA LEU A 70 -4.60 0.85 12.01
C LEU A 70 -4.06 1.85 13.04
N ALA A 71 -3.24 1.38 13.97
CA ALA A 71 -2.65 2.25 15.01
C ALA A 71 -1.68 3.29 14.44
N TYR A 72 -1.16 3.10 13.22
CA TYR A 72 -0.34 4.13 12.57
C TYR A 72 -1.14 5.37 12.21
N GLU A 73 -2.47 5.26 12.11
CA GLU A 73 -3.35 6.38 11.73
C GLU A 73 -2.90 7.04 10.43
N PHE A 74 -2.73 6.22 9.38
CA PHE A 74 -2.33 6.72 8.07
C PHE A 74 -3.31 7.77 7.55
N ASP A 75 -2.79 8.74 6.82
CA ASP A 75 -3.60 9.70 6.10
C ASP A 75 -4.25 8.99 4.91
N GLU A 76 -5.58 8.84 4.95
CA GLU A 76 -6.31 8.08 3.95
C GLU A 76 -7.11 8.98 3.03
N VAL A 77 -7.15 8.60 1.76
CA VAL A 77 -7.87 9.33 0.71
C VAL A 77 -8.99 8.44 0.19
N PRO A 78 -10.25 8.85 0.37
CA PRO A 78 -11.39 8.09 -0.14
C PRO A 78 -11.48 8.20 -1.65
N LEU A 79 -12.06 7.17 -2.27
CA LEU A 79 -12.23 7.13 -3.72
C LEU A 79 -13.46 7.99 -4.10
N ARG A 80 -13.24 9.27 -4.31
CA ARG A 80 -14.27 10.18 -4.81
C ARG A 80 -14.28 10.17 -6.33
N THR A 81 -15.28 10.82 -6.94
CA THR A 81 -15.50 10.77 -8.38
C THR A 81 -14.24 11.11 -9.19
N GLU A 82 -13.60 12.22 -8.91
CA GLU A 82 -12.41 12.63 -9.66
C GLU A 82 -11.27 11.64 -9.56
N TYR A 83 -11.02 11.15 -8.36
CA TYR A 83 -9.98 10.16 -8.11
C TYR A 83 -10.30 8.86 -8.87
N GLY A 84 -11.53 8.36 -8.77
CA GLY A 84 -11.95 7.14 -9.47
C GLY A 84 -11.80 7.24 -10.98
N LEU A 85 -12.19 8.38 -11.55
CA LEU A 85 -12.03 8.60 -12.99
C LEU A 85 -10.56 8.67 -13.40
N ALA A 86 -9.71 9.29 -12.60
CA ALA A 86 -8.28 9.34 -12.85
C ALA A 86 -7.64 7.94 -12.81
N VAL A 87 -8.12 7.08 -11.92
CA VAL A 87 -7.65 5.69 -11.84
C VAL A 87 -7.99 4.93 -13.12
N LEU A 88 -9.22 5.07 -13.60
CA LEU A 88 -9.64 4.41 -14.85
C LEU A 88 -8.85 4.91 -16.06
N GLU A 89 -8.57 6.20 -16.11
CA GLU A 89 -7.75 6.79 -17.17
C GLU A 89 -6.32 6.23 -17.14
N HIS A 90 -5.75 6.09 -15.95
CA HIS A 90 -4.43 5.48 -15.77
C HIS A 90 -4.41 4.03 -16.27
N MET A 91 -5.46 3.26 -15.98
CA MET A 91 -5.56 1.88 -16.46
C MET A 91 -5.61 1.80 -17.99
N ARG A 92 -6.21 2.78 -18.62
CA ARG A 92 -6.27 2.85 -20.09
C ARG A 92 -4.88 3.11 -20.68
N GLU A 93 -4.09 3.96 -20.04
CA GLU A 93 -2.75 4.30 -20.49
C GLU A 93 -1.71 3.23 -20.16
N VAL A 94 -1.82 2.63 -18.99
CA VAL A 94 -0.91 1.58 -18.52
C VAL A 94 -1.63 0.25 -18.56
N LYS A 95 -1.33 -0.57 -19.56
CA LYS A 95 -2.03 -1.83 -19.78
C LYS A 95 -1.62 -2.90 -18.76
N ARG A 96 -2.54 -3.82 -18.48
CA ARG A 96 -2.33 -4.98 -17.61
C ARG A 96 -2.13 -4.62 -16.15
N VAL A 97 -2.73 -3.53 -15.72
CA VAL A 97 -2.73 -3.16 -14.29
C VAL A 97 -4.16 -3.27 -13.76
N THR A 98 -4.28 -3.57 -12.47
CA THR A 98 -5.59 -3.62 -11.82
C THR A 98 -6.02 -2.22 -11.40
N PHE A 99 -7.32 -2.06 -11.16
CA PHE A 99 -7.84 -0.83 -10.57
C PHE A 99 -7.17 -0.55 -9.23
N TYR A 100 -6.96 -1.60 -8.44
CA TYR A 100 -6.36 -1.48 -7.11
C TYR A 100 -4.93 -0.94 -7.18
N ASP A 101 -4.07 -1.55 -8.00
CA ASP A 101 -2.69 -1.08 -8.16
C ASP A 101 -2.65 0.34 -8.70
N SER A 102 -3.51 0.63 -9.69
CA SER A 102 -3.60 1.97 -10.27
C SER A 102 -4.04 3.01 -9.26
N ALA A 103 -4.91 2.65 -8.31
CA ALA A 103 -5.36 3.58 -7.27
C ALA A 103 -4.19 4.10 -6.42
N TYR A 104 -3.28 3.22 -6.03
CA TYR A 104 -2.08 3.63 -5.29
C TYR A 104 -1.18 4.50 -6.15
N HIS A 105 -0.93 4.08 -7.39
CA HIS A 105 -0.02 4.80 -8.29
C HIS A 105 -0.55 6.21 -8.61
N VAL A 106 -1.84 6.32 -8.91
CA VAL A 106 -2.49 7.61 -9.19
C VAL A 106 -2.42 8.53 -7.97
N LEU A 107 -2.64 7.98 -6.77
CA LEU A 107 -2.52 8.77 -5.55
C LEU A 107 -1.10 9.33 -5.39
N ALA A 108 -0.09 8.52 -5.67
CA ALA A 108 1.30 8.98 -5.63
C ALA A 108 1.54 10.13 -6.62
N ILE A 109 1.02 10.00 -7.85
CA ILE A 109 1.15 11.05 -8.86
C ILE A 109 0.47 12.34 -8.40
N ARG A 110 -0.76 12.23 -7.88
CA ARG A 110 -1.55 13.40 -7.47
C ARG A 110 -0.97 14.13 -6.27
N THR A 111 -0.28 13.41 -5.39
CA THR A 111 0.33 14.00 -4.19
C THR A 111 1.80 14.36 -4.40
N LYS A 112 2.34 14.10 -5.58
CA LYS A 112 3.76 14.24 -5.90
C LYS A 112 4.63 13.39 -4.97
N GLY A 113 4.09 12.23 -4.58
CA GLY A 113 4.79 11.27 -3.74
C GLY A 113 5.43 10.16 -4.54
N LEU A 114 5.98 9.18 -3.84
CA LEU A 114 6.56 7.99 -4.44
C LEU A 114 5.65 6.79 -4.21
N TYR A 115 5.35 6.07 -5.28
CA TYR A 115 4.64 4.81 -5.21
C TYR A 115 5.62 3.68 -4.89
N LEU A 116 5.32 2.91 -3.85
CA LEU A 116 6.14 1.77 -3.44
C LEU A 116 5.34 0.49 -3.57
N THR A 117 5.90 -0.49 -4.26
CA THR A 117 5.28 -1.79 -4.44
C THR A 117 6.32 -2.90 -4.34
N ALA A 118 5.89 -4.06 -3.83
CA ALA A 118 6.65 -5.29 -3.89
C ALA A 118 6.26 -6.14 -5.12
N ASP A 119 5.29 -5.68 -5.91
CA ASP A 119 4.84 -6.38 -7.12
C ASP A 119 5.77 -6.09 -8.29
N THR A 120 6.73 -7.00 -8.53
CA THR A 120 7.68 -6.86 -9.64
C THR A 120 7.01 -6.91 -11.00
N ALA A 121 5.87 -7.59 -11.11
CA ALA A 121 5.12 -7.64 -12.36
C ALA A 121 4.56 -6.26 -12.71
N TYR A 122 4.14 -5.47 -11.72
CA TYR A 122 3.68 -4.11 -11.95
C TYR A 122 4.80 -3.23 -12.51
N VAL A 123 5.98 -3.31 -11.92
CA VAL A 123 7.15 -2.51 -12.32
C VAL A 123 7.54 -2.77 -13.77
N LYS A 124 7.33 -3.98 -14.28
CA LYS A 124 7.69 -4.38 -15.65
C LYS A 124 6.65 -4.04 -16.70
N ARG A 125 5.50 -3.52 -16.32
CA ARG A 125 4.40 -3.18 -17.25
C ARG A 125 4.60 -1.86 -17.97
#